data_4de843e0cf3965e4f74480409b04448e
#
_entry.id   4de843e0cf3965e4f74480409b04448e
#
_cell.length_a   1.000
_cell.length_b   1.000
_cell.length_c   1.000
_cell.angle_alpha   90.00
_cell.angle_beta   90.00
_cell.angle_gamma   90.00
#
_symmetry.space_group_name_H-M   'P 1'
#
loop_
_entity.id
_entity.type
_entity.pdbx_description
1 polymer ?
#
loop_
_entity_poly.entity_id
_entity_poly.type
_entity_poly.pdbx_seq_one_letter_code
_entity_poly.pdbx_strand_id
1 'polypeptide(L)'
;MKEGLVQAEVVVVGGGIAGCAAALAAARKGAEVVVLTKLPDPEEANTRYAQGGIIYTGPDDSPGLLVGDILGAGAGSRTAAELLSQEGPPLVRGLLIEDLDVPFDRDVAGFEGLHLTLEGAHSVPRIVHHADTTGQEIQHALTSAVRAEERITLLPATEALDLLVSQGRCVGVHAAKDGEILTVLGRGLVLATGGLGALYEHTTNPPAATGDGFALALRAGAVVRDLHYVQFHPTALYAPGKGCFLVSEAVRGEGAVLKDPGGEGFVEHPLGSLAPRDMVAREIWVMMERTGSPCAYLDITHRSAEWLKKRFPAIYARCMAEGIDMARELIPVVPAGHYVCGGVTTNLYGRTSLHGLWAAGEVANTGLHGSNRLASTSLLEGLVFGWRAGEDAARPAPVLDRCLATLPEAIPENAPKEAWRRLRTLMWEKAGLVRTADGLREGLQEVDALEEEFGGTDLCRGLPVVRTIFEGALADRRSRGCHYRLDVEEEIALADLPG
;
A
#
# COMPACT_ATOMS: atom_id res chain seq x y z
N MET A 1 23.93 19.77 -20.72
CA MET A 1 22.77 18.86 -20.88
C MET A 1 21.77 19.62 -21.75
N LYS A 2 21.08 18.96 -22.70
CA LYS A 2 19.95 19.59 -23.37
C LYS A 2 18.90 19.77 -22.27
N GLU A 3 18.35 20.98 -22.15
CA GLU A 3 17.26 21.27 -21.20
C GLU A 3 16.19 20.18 -21.30
N GLY A 4 15.78 19.61 -20.16
CA GLY A 4 14.71 18.61 -20.07
C GLY A 4 15.08 17.15 -20.37
N LEU A 5 16.37 16.74 -20.48
CA LEU A 5 16.74 15.33 -20.68
C LEU A 5 17.70 14.83 -19.58
N VAL A 6 17.31 13.77 -18.88
CA VAL A 6 18.11 13.02 -17.91
C VAL A 6 18.29 11.58 -18.41
N GLN A 7 19.45 10.98 -18.18
CA GLN A 7 19.74 9.58 -18.55
C GLN A 7 20.33 8.83 -17.37
N ALA A 8 19.87 7.60 -17.16
CA ALA A 8 20.39 6.67 -16.17
C ALA A 8 20.41 5.24 -16.73
N GLU A 9 20.98 4.30 -16.00
CA GLU A 9 20.86 2.88 -16.34
C GLU A 9 19.53 2.32 -15.80
N VAL A 10 19.16 2.71 -14.57
CA VAL A 10 17.90 2.35 -13.95
C VAL A 10 17.15 3.61 -13.53
N VAL A 11 15.86 3.68 -13.86
CA VAL A 11 14.94 4.73 -13.39
C VAL A 11 13.98 4.10 -12.40
N VAL A 12 13.82 4.69 -11.21
CA VAL A 12 12.87 4.26 -10.20
C VAL A 12 11.83 5.36 -10.01
N VAL A 13 10.55 5.01 -10.10
CA VAL A 13 9.44 5.93 -9.87
C VAL A 13 8.76 5.60 -8.55
N GLY A 14 8.97 6.43 -7.54
CA GLY A 14 8.48 6.28 -6.17
C GLY A 14 9.61 6.09 -5.17
N GLY A 15 9.51 6.78 -4.01
CA GLY A 15 10.52 6.82 -2.94
C GLY A 15 10.15 6.05 -1.67
N GLY A 16 9.09 5.20 -1.69
CA GLY A 16 8.76 4.31 -0.58
C GLY A 16 9.76 3.15 -0.42
N ILE A 17 9.52 2.26 0.54
CA ILE A 17 10.41 1.12 0.85
C ILE A 17 10.80 0.31 -0.41
N ALA A 18 9.85 0.05 -1.32
CA ALA A 18 10.13 -0.71 -2.54
C ALA A 18 11.05 0.04 -3.50
N GLY A 19 10.83 1.35 -3.67
CA GLY A 19 11.65 2.19 -4.54
C GLY A 19 13.06 2.40 -3.99
N CYS A 20 13.19 2.70 -2.70
CA CYS A 20 14.49 2.81 -2.04
C CYS A 20 15.27 1.48 -2.11
N ALA A 21 14.61 0.35 -1.83
CA ALA A 21 15.23 -0.97 -1.95
C ALA A 21 15.70 -1.26 -3.38
N ALA A 22 14.87 -0.93 -4.40
CA ALA A 22 15.25 -1.11 -5.81
C ALA A 22 16.43 -0.23 -6.21
N ALA A 23 16.42 1.03 -5.78
CA ALA A 23 17.52 1.96 -6.09
C ALA A 23 18.85 1.51 -5.46
N LEU A 24 18.85 1.16 -4.17
CA LEU A 24 20.03 0.68 -3.45
C LEU A 24 20.54 -0.64 -4.05
N ALA A 25 19.65 -1.57 -4.38
CA ALA A 25 20.02 -2.83 -5.00
C ALA A 25 20.67 -2.64 -6.39
N ALA A 26 20.09 -1.76 -7.21
CA ALA A 26 20.65 -1.43 -8.52
C ALA A 26 22.04 -0.73 -8.41
N ALA A 27 22.18 0.23 -7.50
CA ALA A 27 23.44 0.92 -7.26
C ALA A 27 24.52 -0.05 -6.73
N ARG A 28 24.18 -0.99 -5.86
CA ARG A 28 25.13 -2.06 -5.41
C ARG A 28 25.58 -2.99 -6.54
N LYS A 29 24.80 -3.10 -7.64
CA LYS A 29 25.24 -3.77 -8.89
C LYS A 29 26.09 -2.89 -9.79
N GLY A 30 26.35 -1.65 -9.40
CA GLY A 30 27.18 -0.69 -10.12
C GLY A 30 26.41 0.18 -11.13
N ALA A 31 25.06 0.13 -11.14
CA ALA A 31 24.25 0.93 -12.04
C ALA A 31 24.13 2.38 -11.57
N GLU A 32 24.11 3.33 -12.53
CA GLU A 32 23.67 4.71 -12.28
C GLU A 32 22.13 4.75 -12.22
N VAL A 33 21.60 5.31 -11.13
CA VAL A 33 20.18 5.27 -10.81
C VAL A 33 19.60 6.68 -10.70
N VAL A 34 18.41 6.89 -11.23
CA VAL A 34 17.60 8.08 -10.99
C VAL A 34 16.32 7.68 -10.29
N VAL A 35 16.02 8.32 -9.15
CA VAL A 35 14.78 8.12 -8.37
C VAL A 35 13.92 9.36 -8.49
N LEU A 36 12.66 9.19 -8.93
CA LEU A 36 11.66 10.26 -9.01
C LEU A 36 10.69 10.13 -7.84
N THR A 37 10.45 11.23 -7.11
CA THR A 37 9.39 11.29 -6.10
C THR A 37 8.43 12.44 -6.39
N LYS A 38 7.12 12.15 -6.35
CA LYS A 38 6.06 13.10 -6.69
C LYS A 38 6.05 14.32 -5.75
N LEU A 39 6.28 14.09 -4.47
CA LEU A 39 6.23 15.13 -3.45
C LEU A 39 7.62 15.76 -3.19
N PRO A 40 7.65 17.02 -2.69
CA PRO A 40 8.89 17.70 -2.33
C PRO A 40 9.67 16.99 -1.22
N ASP A 41 8.98 16.43 -0.23
CA ASP A 41 9.59 15.57 0.79
C ASP A 41 9.62 14.13 0.26
N PRO A 42 10.79 13.55 -0.06
CA PRO A 42 10.90 12.19 -0.56
C PRO A 42 10.59 11.12 0.51
N GLU A 43 10.50 11.50 1.78
CA GLU A 43 10.06 10.62 2.86
C GLU A 43 8.51 10.51 2.92
N GLU A 44 7.79 11.35 2.21
CA GLU A 44 6.33 11.35 2.17
C GLU A 44 5.83 10.22 1.27
N ALA A 45 5.68 9.04 1.85
CA ALA A 45 5.23 7.80 1.20
C ALA A 45 4.37 6.96 2.16
N ASN A 46 3.58 6.01 1.64
CA ASN A 46 2.77 5.10 2.48
C ASN A 46 3.62 4.39 3.55
N THR A 47 4.88 4.07 3.25
CA THR A 47 5.83 3.46 4.18
C THR A 47 5.92 4.23 5.49
N ARG A 48 6.01 5.56 5.45
CA ARG A 48 6.12 6.44 6.63
C ARG A 48 4.96 6.26 7.62
N TYR A 49 3.78 5.92 7.12
CA TYR A 49 2.56 5.81 7.93
C TYR A 49 2.30 4.40 8.47
N ALA A 50 3.17 3.43 8.19
CA ALA A 50 3.05 2.09 8.72
C ALA A 50 3.38 2.06 10.22
N GLN A 51 2.41 1.68 11.05
CA GLN A 51 2.48 1.74 12.51
C GLN A 51 2.88 0.41 13.15
N GLY A 52 2.41 -0.71 12.60
CA GLY A 52 2.53 -2.04 13.22
C GLY A 52 3.97 -2.53 13.31
N GLY A 53 4.59 -2.80 12.19
CA GLY A 53 5.95 -3.30 12.12
C GLY A 53 6.25 -3.95 10.77
N ILE A 54 7.39 -4.63 10.70
CA ILE A 54 7.80 -5.44 9.56
C ILE A 54 8.02 -6.89 10.02
N ILE A 55 7.58 -7.85 9.19
CA ILE A 55 7.82 -9.26 9.48
C ILE A 55 9.33 -9.53 9.48
N TYR A 56 9.77 -10.23 10.52
CA TYR A 56 11.12 -10.75 10.69
C TYR A 56 11.05 -12.25 10.95
N THR A 57 11.56 -12.73 12.07
CA THR A 57 11.50 -14.11 12.54
C THR A 57 11.48 -14.14 14.05
N GLY A 58 11.14 -15.27 14.64
CA GLY A 58 11.10 -15.50 16.08
C GLY A 58 11.66 -16.86 16.48
N PRO A 59 11.75 -17.19 17.77
CA PRO A 59 12.34 -18.43 18.26
C PRO A 59 11.58 -19.69 17.83
N ASP A 60 10.25 -19.60 17.72
CA ASP A 60 9.35 -20.68 17.34
C ASP A 60 8.84 -20.56 15.91
N ASP A 61 9.47 -19.68 15.11
CA ASP A 61 9.06 -19.39 13.74
C ASP A 61 9.77 -20.29 12.71
N SER A 62 9.15 -20.40 11.55
CA SER A 62 9.74 -21.04 10.39
C SER A 62 9.16 -20.45 9.10
N PRO A 63 9.89 -20.55 7.97
CA PRO A 63 9.35 -20.14 6.67
C PRO A 63 8.00 -20.81 6.36
N GLY A 64 7.81 -22.06 6.74
CA GLY A 64 6.57 -22.80 6.53
C GLY A 64 5.37 -22.24 7.29
N LEU A 65 5.57 -21.79 8.53
CA LEU A 65 4.52 -21.12 9.30
C LEU A 65 4.11 -19.79 8.66
N LEU A 66 5.08 -18.99 8.25
CA LEU A 66 4.78 -17.71 7.56
C LEU A 66 4.04 -17.95 6.23
N VAL A 67 4.45 -18.95 5.44
CA VAL A 67 3.72 -19.35 4.22
C VAL A 67 2.29 -19.74 4.56
N GLY A 68 2.08 -20.53 5.62
CA GLY A 68 0.75 -20.93 6.09
C GLY A 68 -0.13 -19.72 6.41
N ASP A 69 0.40 -18.77 7.19
CA ASP A 69 -0.31 -17.55 7.60
C ASP A 69 -0.67 -16.66 6.38
N ILE A 70 0.26 -16.47 5.43
CA ILE A 70 0.02 -15.69 4.21
C ILE A 70 -1.09 -16.33 3.36
N LEU A 71 -1.02 -17.64 3.14
CA LEU A 71 -2.01 -18.35 2.33
C LEU A 71 -3.38 -18.41 3.03
N GLY A 72 -3.39 -18.54 4.35
CA GLY A 72 -4.60 -18.51 5.16
C GLY A 72 -5.32 -17.16 5.09
N ALA A 73 -4.58 -16.06 4.97
CA ALA A 73 -5.17 -14.72 4.90
C ALA A 73 -5.87 -14.41 3.57
N GLY A 74 -5.34 -14.86 2.42
CA GLY A 74 -5.85 -14.40 1.14
C GLY A 74 -5.75 -15.39 -0.03
N ALA A 75 -5.33 -16.63 0.24
CA ALA A 75 -5.17 -17.69 -0.78
C ALA A 75 -4.31 -17.27 -1.99
N GLY A 76 -3.23 -16.53 -1.73
CA GLY A 76 -2.31 -16.03 -2.75
C GLY A 76 -1.37 -17.11 -3.33
N SER A 77 -0.32 -16.65 -4.00
CA SER A 77 0.70 -17.50 -4.62
C SER A 77 1.61 -18.13 -3.58
N ARG A 78 1.57 -19.46 -3.46
CA ARG A 78 2.50 -20.23 -2.60
C ARG A 78 3.97 -19.93 -2.93
N THR A 79 4.32 -19.86 -4.22
CA THR A 79 5.70 -19.60 -4.66
C THR A 79 6.18 -18.19 -4.25
N ALA A 80 5.30 -17.19 -4.31
CA ALA A 80 5.63 -15.83 -3.83
C ALA A 80 5.78 -15.81 -2.30
N ALA A 81 4.91 -16.53 -1.58
CA ALA A 81 4.98 -16.65 -0.12
C ALA A 81 6.24 -17.39 0.34
N GLU A 82 6.62 -18.47 -0.33
CA GLU A 82 7.85 -19.23 -0.05
C GLU A 82 9.11 -18.37 -0.28
N LEU A 83 9.15 -17.62 -1.39
CA LEU A 83 10.24 -16.69 -1.66
C LEU A 83 10.33 -15.60 -0.57
N LEU A 84 9.20 -14.96 -0.25
CA LEU A 84 9.17 -13.91 0.75
C LEU A 84 9.62 -14.40 2.12
N SER A 85 9.16 -15.57 2.53
CA SER A 85 9.50 -16.18 3.83
C SER A 85 10.97 -16.59 3.95
N GLN A 86 11.61 -16.94 2.83
CA GLN A 86 13.02 -17.31 2.79
C GLN A 86 13.96 -16.11 2.69
N GLU A 87 13.65 -15.15 1.85
CA GLU A 87 14.54 -13.99 1.58
C GLU A 87 14.26 -12.79 2.50
N GLY A 88 13.04 -12.68 3.04
CA GLY A 88 12.62 -11.53 3.83
C GLY A 88 13.41 -11.34 5.13
N PRO A 89 13.41 -12.30 6.06
CA PRO A 89 14.12 -12.15 7.32
C PRO A 89 15.62 -11.88 7.16
N PRO A 90 16.37 -12.58 6.28
CA PRO A 90 17.76 -12.23 6.02
C PRO A 90 17.96 -10.80 5.49
N LEU A 91 17.07 -10.32 4.62
CA LEU A 91 17.16 -8.97 4.08
C LEU A 91 16.83 -7.90 5.13
N VAL A 92 15.82 -8.13 6.00
CA VAL A 92 15.54 -7.25 7.14
C VAL A 92 16.75 -7.17 8.07
N ARG A 93 17.36 -8.32 8.40
CA ARG A 93 18.57 -8.36 9.22
C ARG A 93 19.70 -7.56 8.58
N GLY A 94 20.11 -7.94 7.37
CA GLY A 94 21.30 -7.36 6.72
C GLY A 94 21.12 -5.89 6.41
N LEU A 95 20.01 -5.51 5.75
CA LEU A 95 19.83 -4.14 5.32
C LEU A 95 19.29 -3.22 6.43
N LEU A 96 18.19 -3.59 7.10
CA LEU A 96 17.54 -2.66 8.03
C LEU A 96 18.21 -2.63 9.41
N ILE A 97 18.63 -3.80 9.93
CA ILE A 97 19.20 -3.87 11.28
C ILE A 97 20.71 -3.62 11.27
N GLU A 98 21.47 -4.31 10.41
CA GLU A 98 22.94 -4.27 10.44
C GLU A 98 23.52 -3.10 9.64
N ASP A 99 23.04 -2.87 8.40
CA ASP A 99 23.59 -1.82 7.52
C ASP A 99 23.05 -0.42 7.87
N LEU A 100 21.73 -0.31 8.14
CA LEU A 100 21.04 0.98 8.31
C LEU A 100 20.72 1.33 9.77
N ASP A 101 20.96 0.42 10.71
CA ASP A 101 20.74 0.58 12.17
C ASP A 101 19.36 1.18 12.49
N VAL A 102 18.30 0.65 11.83
CA VAL A 102 16.91 1.07 12.12
C VAL A 102 16.61 0.80 13.61
N PRO A 103 16.12 1.80 14.38
CA PRO A 103 16.02 1.71 15.83
C PRO A 103 14.82 0.88 16.29
N PHE A 104 14.77 -0.41 15.92
CA PHE A 104 13.73 -1.32 16.39
C PHE A 104 13.77 -1.47 17.91
N ASP A 105 12.60 -1.61 18.53
CA ASP A 105 12.46 -1.79 19.97
C ASP A 105 13.23 -3.02 20.46
N ARG A 106 13.90 -2.87 21.58
CA ARG A 106 14.78 -3.88 22.19
C ARG A 106 14.13 -4.51 23.42
N ASP A 107 14.37 -5.82 23.56
CA ASP A 107 14.09 -6.57 24.77
C ASP A 107 15.29 -7.46 25.09
N VAL A 108 15.89 -7.27 26.25
CA VAL A 108 17.09 -8.03 26.68
C VAL A 108 16.81 -9.53 26.73
N ALA A 109 15.57 -9.93 27.05
CA ALA A 109 15.13 -11.32 27.05
C ALA A 109 14.57 -11.77 25.69
N GLY A 110 14.43 -10.84 24.72
CA GLY A 110 13.86 -11.09 23.41
C GLY A 110 14.79 -11.85 22.47
N PHE A 111 14.20 -12.35 21.38
CA PHE A 111 14.94 -13.03 20.33
C PHE A 111 15.92 -12.05 19.65
N GLU A 112 17.21 -12.37 19.72
CA GLU A 112 18.30 -11.50 19.23
C GLU A 112 18.31 -10.10 19.87
N GLY A 113 17.78 -9.96 21.09
CA GLY A 113 17.66 -8.68 21.78
C GLY A 113 16.59 -7.74 21.21
N LEU A 114 15.69 -8.25 20.37
CA LEU A 114 14.59 -7.52 19.74
C LEU A 114 13.28 -7.81 20.47
N HIS A 115 12.42 -6.80 20.56
CA HIS A 115 11.04 -6.99 21.00
C HIS A 115 10.19 -7.41 19.80
N LEU A 116 9.55 -8.59 19.90
CA LEU A 116 8.69 -9.13 18.86
C LEU A 116 7.22 -9.00 19.27
N THR A 117 6.37 -8.63 18.31
CA THR A 117 4.91 -8.58 18.50
C THR A 117 4.19 -9.59 17.64
N LEU A 118 2.97 -9.92 18.10
CA LEU A 118 1.99 -10.72 17.36
C LEU A 118 0.91 -9.77 16.81
N GLU A 119 0.58 -9.91 15.54
CA GLU A 119 -0.60 -9.26 14.94
C GLU A 119 -1.64 -10.31 14.50
N GLY A 120 -2.85 -9.84 14.16
CA GLY A 120 -3.95 -10.71 13.76
C GLY A 120 -3.59 -11.64 12.59
N ALA A 121 -4.05 -12.88 12.66
CA ALA A 121 -3.81 -13.96 11.70
C ALA A 121 -2.34 -14.43 11.58
N HIS A 122 -1.43 -13.98 12.44
CA HIS A 122 -0.11 -14.60 12.58
C HIS A 122 -0.14 -15.73 13.62
N SER A 123 0.52 -16.85 13.33
CA SER A 123 0.59 -18.00 14.22
C SER A 123 1.59 -17.82 15.38
N VAL A 124 2.62 -16.97 15.21
CA VAL A 124 3.67 -16.72 16.20
C VAL A 124 4.12 -15.25 16.19
N PRO A 125 4.67 -14.72 17.31
CA PRO A 125 5.32 -13.42 17.34
C PRO A 125 6.55 -13.40 16.42
N ARG A 126 6.55 -12.52 15.40
CA ARG A 126 7.65 -12.40 14.43
C ARG A 126 7.87 -10.99 13.92
N ILE A 127 7.14 -10.01 14.42
CA ILE A 127 7.11 -8.66 13.89
C ILE A 127 8.00 -7.78 14.73
N VAL A 128 9.04 -7.19 14.12
CA VAL A 128 9.86 -6.15 14.72
C VAL A 128 9.23 -4.78 14.48
N HIS A 129 9.34 -3.87 15.45
CA HIS A 129 8.69 -2.57 15.39
C HIS A 129 9.48 -1.51 16.15
N HIS A 130 9.12 -0.24 15.95
CA HIS A 130 9.54 0.89 16.76
C HIS A 130 8.27 1.61 17.26
N ALA A 131 7.87 1.34 18.50
CA ALA A 131 6.62 1.80 19.10
C ALA A 131 5.42 1.64 18.11
N ASP A 132 4.83 2.76 17.65
CA ASP A 132 3.80 2.84 16.62
C ASP A 132 4.23 3.74 15.44
N THR A 133 5.56 3.87 15.21
CA THR A 133 6.16 4.69 14.14
C THR A 133 7.18 3.93 13.30
N THR A 134 7.06 2.62 13.22
CA THR A 134 8.03 1.74 12.54
C THR A 134 8.32 2.15 11.11
N GLY A 135 7.28 2.47 10.35
CA GLY A 135 7.42 2.88 8.97
C GLY A 135 8.16 4.21 8.80
N GLN A 136 8.02 5.13 9.73
CA GLN A 136 8.74 6.41 9.74
C GLN A 136 10.25 6.17 9.88
N GLU A 137 10.66 5.33 10.82
CA GLU A 137 12.08 5.02 11.04
C GLU A 137 12.69 4.28 9.85
N ILE A 138 11.98 3.28 9.30
CA ILE A 138 12.42 2.56 8.09
C ILE A 138 12.55 3.52 6.91
N GLN A 139 11.54 4.39 6.67
CA GLN A 139 11.56 5.35 5.56
C GLN A 139 12.72 6.32 5.69
N HIS A 140 12.93 6.87 6.89
CA HIS A 140 14.04 7.79 7.15
C HIS A 140 15.41 7.15 6.88
N ALA A 141 15.64 5.95 7.39
CA ALA A 141 16.88 5.22 7.20
C ALA A 141 17.16 4.92 5.72
N LEU A 142 16.14 4.40 5.01
CA LEU A 142 16.25 4.09 3.59
C LEU A 142 16.46 5.35 2.72
N THR A 143 15.73 6.44 2.99
CA THR A 143 15.89 7.70 2.24
C THR A 143 17.26 8.32 2.49
N SER A 144 17.75 8.23 3.72
CA SER A 144 19.10 8.69 4.06
C SER A 144 20.17 7.89 3.31
N ALA A 145 20.03 6.57 3.22
CA ALA A 145 20.92 5.71 2.45
C ALA A 145 20.90 6.04 0.93
N VAL A 146 19.69 6.26 0.38
CA VAL A 146 19.54 6.67 -1.04
C VAL A 146 20.22 8.01 -1.32
N ARG A 147 20.12 8.98 -0.39
CA ARG A 147 20.79 10.28 -0.52
C ARG A 147 22.31 10.21 -0.40
N ALA A 148 22.83 9.26 0.37
CA ALA A 148 24.25 9.07 0.61
C ALA A 148 24.96 8.28 -0.51
N GLU A 149 24.21 7.53 -1.33
CA GLU A 149 24.77 6.70 -2.40
C GLU A 149 25.12 7.55 -3.63
N GLU A 150 26.38 7.62 -3.98
CA GLU A 150 26.90 8.47 -5.07
C GLU A 150 26.32 8.11 -6.45
N ARG A 151 25.92 6.85 -6.66
CA ARG A 151 25.34 6.38 -7.92
C ARG A 151 23.84 6.66 -8.04
N ILE A 152 23.23 7.26 -7.02
CA ILE A 152 21.79 7.54 -7.02
C ILE A 152 21.56 9.05 -7.10
N THR A 153 20.85 9.48 -8.13
CA THR A 153 20.33 10.84 -8.24
C THR A 153 18.85 10.85 -7.81
N LEU A 154 18.55 11.49 -6.68
CA LEU A 154 17.19 11.67 -6.20
C LEU A 154 16.60 12.97 -6.75
N LEU A 155 15.45 12.88 -7.42
CA LEU A 155 14.68 14.00 -7.98
C LEU A 155 13.35 14.16 -7.27
N PRO A 156 13.26 14.94 -6.17
CA PRO A 156 12.00 15.25 -5.50
C PRO A 156 11.17 16.24 -6.32
N ALA A 157 9.87 16.35 -5.97
CA ALA A 157 8.88 17.18 -6.66
C ALA A 157 8.86 16.90 -8.18
N THR A 158 9.00 15.62 -8.56
CA THR A 158 9.04 15.18 -9.95
C THR A 158 7.98 14.11 -10.18
N GLU A 159 6.87 14.51 -10.79
CA GLU A 159 5.72 13.64 -11.03
C GLU A 159 5.82 12.93 -12.38
N ALA A 160 5.75 11.60 -12.37
CA ALA A 160 5.71 10.79 -13.58
C ALA A 160 4.39 11.01 -14.34
N LEU A 161 4.49 11.40 -15.61
CA LEU A 161 3.36 11.70 -16.48
C LEU A 161 2.98 10.52 -17.37
N ASP A 162 3.90 9.99 -18.16
CA ASP A 162 3.68 8.87 -19.06
C ASP A 162 4.93 8.03 -19.24
N LEU A 163 4.78 6.72 -19.39
CA LEU A 163 5.88 5.82 -19.73
C LEU A 163 6.23 5.96 -21.21
N LEU A 164 7.52 5.98 -21.50
CA LEU A 164 8.02 6.00 -22.86
C LEU A 164 8.18 4.57 -23.38
N VAL A 165 7.37 4.22 -24.37
CA VAL A 165 7.42 2.91 -25.01
C VAL A 165 7.93 3.05 -26.43
N SER A 166 9.00 2.34 -26.76
CA SER A 166 9.56 2.27 -28.10
C SER A 166 9.76 0.81 -28.49
N GLN A 167 9.27 0.43 -29.67
CA GLN A 167 9.37 -0.94 -30.19
C GLN A 167 8.94 -2.04 -29.20
N GLY A 168 7.85 -1.79 -28.45
CA GLY A 168 7.32 -2.72 -27.45
C GLY A 168 8.14 -2.83 -26.16
N ARG A 169 9.04 -1.87 -25.90
CA ARG A 169 9.86 -1.79 -24.70
C ARG A 169 9.71 -0.44 -24.00
N CYS A 170 9.60 -0.46 -22.67
CA CYS A 170 9.71 0.74 -21.84
C CYS A 170 11.18 1.21 -21.85
N VAL A 171 11.40 2.48 -22.19
CA VAL A 171 12.72 3.09 -22.32
C VAL A 171 12.90 4.34 -21.47
N GLY A 172 11.89 4.70 -20.69
CA GLY A 172 11.94 5.86 -19.81
C GLY A 172 10.56 6.35 -19.39
N VAL A 173 10.52 7.59 -18.93
CA VAL A 173 9.34 8.27 -18.44
C VAL A 173 9.39 9.75 -18.78
N HIS A 174 8.24 10.33 -19.14
CA HIS A 174 8.03 11.76 -19.07
C HIS A 174 7.55 12.13 -17.67
N ALA A 175 8.11 13.20 -17.12
CA ALA A 175 7.77 13.69 -15.79
C ALA A 175 7.55 15.21 -15.82
N ALA A 176 6.74 15.72 -14.89
CA ALA A 176 6.60 17.14 -14.61
C ALA A 176 7.55 17.53 -13.47
N LYS A 177 8.33 18.57 -13.68
CA LYS A 177 9.17 19.18 -12.65
C LYS A 177 9.18 20.70 -12.84
N ASP A 178 8.90 21.43 -11.78
CA ASP A 178 8.91 22.92 -11.79
C ASP A 178 8.06 23.54 -12.92
N GLY A 179 6.95 22.87 -13.32
CA GLY A 179 6.05 23.31 -14.40
C GLY A 179 6.54 22.98 -15.81
N GLU A 180 7.65 22.25 -15.95
CA GLU A 180 8.23 21.83 -17.23
C GLU A 180 8.20 20.30 -17.39
N ILE A 181 8.21 19.84 -18.64
CA ILE A 181 8.29 18.41 -18.96
C ILE A 181 9.76 17.98 -19.00
N LEU A 182 10.09 17.04 -18.12
CA LEU A 182 11.37 16.36 -18.04
C LEU A 182 11.26 14.98 -18.69
N THR A 183 12.18 14.66 -19.59
CA THR A 183 12.34 13.30 -20.14
C THR A 183 13.45 12.57 -19.39
N VAL A 184 13.12 11.42 -18.78
CA VAL A 184 14.10 10.58 -18.07
C VAL A 184 14.18 9.24 -18.80
N LEU A 185 15.34 8.94 -19.39
CA LEU A 185 15.60 7.71 -20.13
C LEU A 185 16.37 6.71 -19.26
N GLY A 186 16.02 5.42 -19.38
CA GLY A 186 16.70 4.32 -18.70
C GLY A 186 16.64 3.02 -19.47
N ARG A 187 17.60 2.12 -19.21
CA ARG A 187 17.57 0.75 -19.75
C ARG A 187 16.53 -0.11 -19.06
N GLY A 188 16.28 0.17 -17.78
CA GLY A 188 15.24 -0.43 -16.94
C GLY A 188 14.49 0.63 -16.17
N LEU A 189 13.17 0.47 -16.05
CA LEU A 189 12.30 1.33 -15.25
C LEU A 189 11.55 0.50 -14.22
N VAL A 190 11.64 0.89 -12.94
CA VAL A 190 10.94 0.25 -11.82
C VAL A 190 9.82 1.17 -11.34
N LEU A 191 8.56 0.73 -11.45
CA LEU A 191 7.42 1.37 -10.81
C LEU A 191 7.36 0.92 -9.34
N ALA A 192 7.42 1.88 -8.42
CA ALA A 192 7.33 1.67 -6.97
C ALA A 192 6.44 2.77 -6.34
N THR A 193 5.35 3.12 -7.03
CA THR A 193 4.52 4.29 -6.80
C THR A 193 3.50 4.16 -5.68
N GLY A 194 3.45 2.99 -5.01
CA GLY A 194 2.48 2.72 -3.95
C GLY A 194 1.07 2.44 -4.49
N GLY A 195 0.08 2.66 -3.64
CA GLY A 195 -1.31 2.25 -3.85
C GLY A 195 -2.23 3.34 -4.40
N LEU A 196 -3.53 3.16 -4.11
CA LEU A 196 -4.63 3.96 -4.65
C LEU A 196 -5.66 4.38 -3.58
N GLY A 197 -5.31 4.26 -2.29
CA GLY A 197 -6.27 4.48 -1.21
C GLY A 197 -6.88 5.88 -1.17
N ALA A 198 -6.18 6.91 -1.69
CA ALA A 198 -6.70 8.29 -1.76
C ALA A 198 -7.85 8.47 -2.77
N LEU A 199 -8.20 7.43 -3.54
CA LEU A 199 -9.41 7.40 -4.35
C LEU A 199 -10.68 7.16 -3.51
N TYR A 200 -10.57 6.74 -2.25
CA TYR A 200 -11.70 6.50 -1.35
C TYR A 200 -11.90 7.67 -0.38
N GLU A 201 -13.13 7.90 0.05
CA GLU A 201 -13.49 8.96 1.00
C GLU A 201 -12.79 8.77 2.34
N HIS A 202 -12.84 7.54 2.86
CA HIS A 202 -12.10 7.15 4.06
C HIS A 202 -10.89 6.33 3.68
N THR A 203 -9.70 6.82 4.03
CA THR A 203 -8.43 6.16 3.71
C THR A 203 -7.37 6.42 4.77
N THR A 204 -6.53 5.40 5.00
CA THR A 204 -5.33 5.54 5.84
C THR A 204 -4.09 5.97 5.04
N ASN A 205 -4.23 6.11 3.72
CA ASN A 205 -3.13 6.48 2.84
C ASN A 205 -2.97 8.01 2.74
N PRO A 206 -1.76 8.52 2.44
CA PRO A 206 -1.55 9.93 2.17
C PRO A 206 -2.30 10.39 0.92
N PRO A 207 -2.61 11.70 0.81
CA PRO A 207 -3.39 12.23 -0.32
C PRO A 207 -2.77 11.97 -1.71
N ALA A 208 -1.47 11.73 -1.78
CA ALA A 208 -0.76 11.44 -3.03
C ALA A 208 -0.93 9.98 -3.53
N ALA A 209 -1.54 9.10 -2.76
CA ALA A 209 -1.78 7.70 -3.15
C ALA A 209 -3.00 7.57 -4.08
N THR A 210 -2.92 8.13 -5.26
CA THR A 210 -3.99 8.27 -6.26
C THR A 210 -3.97 7.22 -7.37
N GLY A 211 -3.10 6.21 -7.26
CA GLY A 211 -3.05 5.10 -8.22
C GLY A 211 -2.28 5.41 -9.50
N ASP A 212 -1.41 6.41 -9.49
CA ASP A 212 -0.70 6.90 -10.69
C ASP A 212 0.08 5.80 -11.42
N GLY A 213 0.76 4.91 -10.68
CA GLY A 213 1.54 3.83 -11.29
C GLY A 213 0.69 2.80 -12.03
N PHE A 214 -0.51 2.49 -11.53
CA PHE A 214 -1.45 1.63 -12.24
C PHE A 214 -1.92 2.29 -13.53
N ALA A 215 -2.22 3.59 -13.47
CA ALA A 215 -2.63 4.38 -14.64
C ALA A 215 -1.51 4.45 -15.69
N LEU A 216 -0.27 4.69 -15.27
CA LEU A 216 0.91 4.65 -16.14
C LEU A 216 1.07 3.30 -16.82
N ALA A 217 0.94 2.20 -16.06
CA ALA A 217 1.07 0.85 -16.58
C ALA A 217 -0.05 0.50 -17.58
N LEU A 218 -1.31 0.85 -17.26
CA LEU A 218 -2.46 0.64 -18.14
C LEU A 218 -2.30 1.36 -19.47
N ARG A 219 -1.95 2.66 -19.46
CA ARG A 219 -1.71 3.44 -20.68
C ARG A 219 -0.55 2.92 -21.52
N ALA A 220 0.48 2.37 -20.87
CA ALA A 220 1.61 1.75 -21.55
C ALA A 220 1.31 0.33 -22.08
N GLY A 221 0.13 -0.22 -21.83
CA GLY A 221 -0.28 -1.55 -22.26
C GLY A 221 0.28 -2.69 -21.42
N ALA A 222 0.78 -2.43 -20.21
CA ALA A 222 1.15 -3.47 -19.27
C ALA A 222 -0.10 -4.12 -18.64
N VAL A 223 0.00 -5.40 -18.29
CA VAL A 223 -1.12 -6.15 -17.69
C VAL A 223 -1.29 -5.74 -16.24
N VAL A 224 -2.48 -5.22 -15.91
CA VAL A 224 -2.92 -4.90 -14.55
C VAL A 224 -4.11 -5.78 -14.20
N ARG A 225 -4.11 -6.37 -12.99
CA ARG A 225 -5.15 -7.31 -12.54
C ARG A 225 -5.53 -7.07 -11.08
N ASP A 226 -6.73 -7.55 -10.74
CA ASP A 226 -7.20 -7.72 -9.36
C ASP A 226 -7.30 -6.42 -8.55
N LEU A 227 -7.38 -5.23 -9.19
CA LEU A 227 -7.48 -3.93 -8.52
C LEU A 227 -8.72 -3.79 -7.64
N HIS A 228 -9.74 -4.62 -7.84
CA HIS A 228 -10.96 -4.64 -7.04
C HIS A 228 -10.78 -5.27 -5.65
N TYR A 229 -9.66 -5.98 -5.40
CA TYR A 229 -9.31 -6.46 -4.06
C TYR A 229 -8.62 -5.35 -3.26
N VAL A 230 -9.40 -4.38 -2.82
CA VAL A 230 -8.95 -3.30 -1.92
C VAL A 230 -9.26 -3.68 -0.49
N GLN A 231 -8.22 -3.84 0.33
CA GLN A 231 -8.36 -4.10 1.77
C GLN A 231 -8.74 -2.81 2.49
N PHE A 232 -9.80 -2.87 3.27
CA PHE A 232 -10.17 -1.81 4.20
C PHE A 232 -9.65 -2.14 5.60
N HIS A 233 -8.91 -1.21 6.21
CA HIS A 233 -8.50 -1.37 7.60
C HIS A 233 -9.70 -1.06 8.50
N PRO A 234 -10.04 -1.93 9.48
CA PRO A 234 -11.24 -1.77 10.30
C PRO A 234 -11.25 -0.48 11.15
N THR A 235 -10.08 -0.07 11.62
CA THR A 235 -9.95 0.96 12.66
C THR A 235 -9.09 2.14 12.18
N ALA A 236 -9.66 3.04 11.39
CA ALA A 236 -9.13 4.38 11.18
C ALA A 236 -9.86 5.36 12.08
N LEU A 237 -9.16 6.31 12.70
CA LEU A 237 -9.74 7.35 13.54
C LEU A 237 -10.74 8.16 12.72
N TYR A 238 -12.00 8.19 13.16
CA TYR A 238 -13.03 8.97 12.53
C TYR A 238 -12.96 10.43 13.01
N ALA A 239 -12.47 11.32 12.15
CA ALA A 239 -12.36 12.75 12.42
C ALA A 239 -12.91 13.53 11.21
N PRO A 240 -14.22 13.86 11.18
CA PRO A 240 -14.85 14.50 10.03
C PRO A 240 -14.12 15.77 9.57
N GLY A 241 -13.82 15.85 8.26
CA GLY A 241 -13.14 16.99 7.65
C GLY A 241 -11.63 17.06 7.86
N LYS A 242 -11.02 16.13 8.63
CA LYS A 242 -9.57 16.14 8.93
C LYS A 242 -8.81 14.94 8.31
N GLY A 243 -9.49 14.11 7.52
CA GLY A 243 -8.96 12.85 7.00
C GLY A 243 -8.88 11.76 8.08
N CYS A 244 -8.66 10.54 7.64
CA CYS A 244 -8.51 9.40 8.55
C CYS A 244 -7.05 9.23 8.97
N PHE A 245 -6.86 8.74 10.19
CA PHE A 245 -5.56 8.36 10.74
C PHE A 245 -5.62 6.90 11.18
N LEU A 246 -4.63 6.12 10.86
CA LEU A 246 -4.60 4.71 11.23
C LEU A 246 -4.54 4.55 12.76
N VAL A 247 -5.49 3.81 13.32
CA VAL A 247 -5.38 3.22 14.67
C VAL A 247 -4.98 1.77 14.46
N SER A 248 -3.70 1.47 14.67
CA SER A 248 -3.08 0.19 14.36
C SER A 248 -3.85 -1.01 14.93
N GLU A 249 -3.77 -2.12 14.24
CA GLU A 249 -4.25 -3.42 14.74
C GLU A 249 -3.58 -3.83 16.05
N ALA A 250 -2.35 -3.38 16.30
CA ALA A 250 -1.66 -3.60 17.56
C ALA A 250 -2.47 -3.11 18.78
N VAL A 251 -3.30 -2.07 18.63
CA VAL A 251 -4.19 -1.60 19.71
C VAL A 251 -5.22 -2.67 20.07
N ARG A 252 -5.77 -3.39 19.05
CA ARG A 252 -6.65 -4.53 19.26
C ARG A 252 -5.89 -5.73 19.82
N GLY A 253 -4.65 -5.95 19.37
CA GLY A 253 -3.72 -6.95 19.93
C GLY A 253 -3.43 -6.74 21.41
N GLU A 254 -3.43 -5.49 21.89
CA GLU A 254 -3.28 -5.14 23.31
C GLU A 254 -4.60 -5.20 24.10
N GLY A 255 -5.65 -5.74 23.50
CA GLY A 255 -6.93 -6.04 24.14
C GLY A 255 -8.03 -5.01 23.93
N ALA A 256 -7.88 -4.08 22.99
CA ALA A 256 -8.97 -3.16 22.67
C ALA A 256 -10.15 -3.89 22.01
N VAL A 257 -11.38 -3.51 22.40
CA VAL A 257 -12.63 -4.14 21.97
C VAL A 257 -13.47 -3.15 21.16
N LEU A 258 -14.03 -3.62 20.04
CA LEU A 258 -14.96 -2.85 19.22
C LEU A 258 -16.34 -2.82 19.88
N LYS A 259 -16.93 -1.62 19.95
CA LYS A 259 -18.24 -1.35 20.55
C LYS A 259 -19.13 -0.53 19.61
N ASP A 260 -20.43 -0.76 19.72
CA ASP A 260 -21.45 0.04 19.06
C ASP A 260 -21.70 1.37 19.81
N PRO A 261 -22.58 2.27 19.32
CA PRO A 261 -22.93 3.51 20.02
C PRO A 261 -23.56 3.32 21.40
N GLY A 262 -24.11 2.13 21.68
CA GLY A 262 -24.67 1.76 22.99
C GLY A 262 -23.61 1.28 23.98
N GLY A 263 -22.36 1.09 23.54
CA GLY A 263 -21.27 0.57 24.36
C GLY A 263 -21.17 -0.95 24.41
N GLU A 264 -21.94 -1.65 23.58
CA GLU A 264 -21.97 -3.12 23.53
C GLU A 264 -21.01 -3.65 22.44
N GLY A 265 -20.37 -4.79 22.72
CA GLY A 265 -19.56 -5.52 21.72
C GLY A 265 -20.47 -6.12 20.64
N PHE A 266 -20.08 -6.03 19.37
CA PHE A 266 -20.93 -6.47 18.25
C PHE A 266 -20.25 -7.44 17.28
N VAL A 267 -18.96 -7.69 17.40
CA VAL A 267 -18.22 -8.58 16.49
C VAL A 267 -18.50 -10.03 16.87
N GLU A 268 -19.23 -10.73 16.00
CA GLU A 268 -19.66 -12.13 16.19
C GLU A 268 -18.64 -13.11 15.58
N HIS A 269 -17.43 -13.18 16.14
CA HIS A 269 -16.41 -14.12 15.72
C HIS A 269 -15.70 -14.71 16.95
N PRO A 270 -15.23 -15.97 16.94
CA PRO A 270 -14.53 -16.58 18.07
C PRO A 270 -13.30 -15.79 18.55
N LEU A 271 -12.60 -15.10 17.62
CA LEU A 271 -11.47 -14.20 17.91
C LEU A 271 -11.91 -12.76 18.25
N GLY A 272 -13.22 -12.46 18.27
CA GLY A 272 -13.73 -11.12 18.53
C GLY A 272 -13.10 -10.07 17.65
N SER A 273 -12.65 -8.96 18.23
CA SER A 273 -12.00 -7.84 17.52
C SER A 273 -10.67 -8.21 16.85
N LEU A 274 -10.13 -9.41 17.05
CA LEU A 274 -8.91 -9.93 16.39
C LEU A 274 -9.22 -10.84 15.19
N ALA A 275 -10.48 -10.95 14.78
CA ALA A 275 -10.86 -11.64 13.55
C ALA A 275 -10.16 -11.02 12.31
N PRO A 276 -10.13 -11.71 11.16
CA PRO A 276 -9.56 -11.19 9.91
C PRO A 276 -10.08 -9.79 9.57
N ARG A 277 -9.23 -8.93 9.02
CA ARG A 277 -9.54 -7.50 8.78
C ARG A 277 -10.79 -7.28 7.93
N ASP A 278 -10.95 -8.06 6.88
CA ASP A 278 -12.11 -7.99 5.98
C ASP A 278 -13.41 -8.31 6.70
N MET A 279 -13.42 -9.31 7.59
CA MET A 279 -14.57 -9.66 8.41
C MET A 279 -14.91 -8.53 9.41
N VAL A 280 -13.92 -8.07 10.18
CA VAL A 280 -14.12 -6.98 11.14
C VAL A 280 -14.60 -5.71 10.47
N ALA A 281 -14.06 -5.36 9.30
CA ALA A 281 -14.48 -4.18 8.55
C ALA A 281 -15.95 -4.30 8.09
N ARG A 282 -16.38 -5.48 7.63
CA ARG A 282 -17.78 -5.75 7.26
C ARG A 282 -18.72 -5.68 8.47
N GLU A 283 -18.33 -6.25 9.63
CA GLU A 283 -19.12 -6.17 10.85
C GLU A 283 -19.32 -4.71 11.31
N ILE A 284 -18.27 -3.88 11.23
CA ILE A 284 -18.39 -2.45 11.51
C ILE A 284 -19.36 -1.79 10.53
N TRP A 285 -19.26 -2.09 9.25
CA TRP A 285 -20.17 -1.53 8.23
C TRP A 285 -21.63 -1.93 8.51
N VAL A 286 -21.90 -3.22 8.78
CA VAL A 286 -23.23 -3.73 9.13
C VAL A 286 -23.78 -3.04 10.39
N MET A 287 -22.94 -2.85 11.41
CA MET A 287 -23.31 -2.14 12.64
C MET A 287 -23.67 -0.67 12.33
N MET A 288 -22.86 0.02 11.50
CA MET A 288 -23.12 1.41 11.11
C MET A 288 -24.46 1.55 10.37
N GLU A 289 -24.71 0.68 9.37
CA GLU A 289 -25.98 0.66 8.63
C GLU A 289 -27.19 0.41 9.55
N ARG A 290 -27.09 -0.59 10.45
CA ARG A 290 -28.15 -0.95 11.37
C ARG A 290 -28.49 0.16 12.36
N THR A 291 -27.48 0.88 12.85
CA THR A 291 -27.63 1.90 13.90
C THR A 291 -27.78 3.32 13.37
N GLY A 292 -27.45 3.57 12.10
CA GLY A 292 -27.34 4.90 11.53
C GLY A 292 -26.15 5.71 12.11
N SER A 293 -25.22 5.05 12.79
CA SER A 293 -24.03 5.70 13.35
C SER A 293 -22.97 5.91 12.26
N PRO A 294 -22.29 7.08 12.22
CA PRO A 294 -21.22 7.33 11.25
C PRO A 294 -19.92 6.60 11.58
N CYS A 295 -19.81 5.93 12.73
CA CYS A 295 -18.60 5.24 13.17
C CYS A 295 -18.92 4.16 14.21
N ALA A 296 -17.97 3.24 14.42
CA ALA A 296 -17.89 2.38 15.60
C ALA A 296 -16.95 3.01 16.64
N TYR A 297 -16.79 2.34 17.76
CA TYR A 297 -15.94 2.79 18.86
C TYR A 297 -14.96 1.70 19.28
N LEU A 298 -13.70 2.08 19.53
CA LEU A 298 -12.65 1.18 20.01
C LEU A 298 -12.34 1.50 21.47
N ASP A 299 -12.50 0.54 22.37
CA ASP A 299 -12.28 0.68 23.80
C ASP A 299 -10.96 0.05 24.22
N ILE A 300 -10.02 0.86 24.69
CA ILE A 300 -8.74 0.48 25.31
C ILE A 300 -8.60 1.07 26.72
N THR A 301 -9.70 1.55 27.33
CA THR A 301 -9.69 2.27 28.60
C THR A 301 -9.23 1.43 29.81
N HIS A 302 -9.07 0.12 29.65
CA HIS A 302 -8.47 -0.75 30.67
C HIS A 302 -6.94 -0.55 30.81
N ARG A 303 -6.28 0.18 29.90
CA ARG A 303 -4.86 0.52 29.97
C ARG A 303 -4.67 1.94 30.54
N SER A 304 -3.61 2.13 31.34
CA SER A 304 -3.29 3.46 31.88
C SER A 304 -2.76 4.41 30.80
N ALA A 305 -2.98 5.72 30.99
CA ALA A 305 -2.46 6.75 30.10
C ALA A 305 -0.93 6.71 29.95
N GLU A 306 -0.20 6.38 31.02
CA GLU A 306 1.26 6.24 31.01
C GLU A 306 1.69 5.09 30.09
N TRP A 307 1.03 3.95 30.21
CA TRP A 307 1.31 2.78 29.39
C TRP A 307 0.99 3.07 27.90
N LEU A 308 -0.17 3.68 27.63
CA LEU A 308 -0.60 4.02 26.27
C LEU A 308 0.35 5.01 25.60
N LYS A 309 0.82 6.05 26.32
CA LYS A 309 1.81 7.01 25.81
C LYS A 309 3.15 6.36 25.46
N LYS A 310 3.54 5.34 26.21
CA LYS A 310 4.78 4.60 25.94
C LYS A 310 4.64 3.65 24.77
N ARG A 311 3.52 2.91 24.70
CA ARG A 311 3.31 1.84 23.70
C ARG A 311 2.83 2.39 22.35
N PHE A 312 1.99 3.43 22.39
CA PHE A 312 1.35 4.04 21.21
C PHE A 312 1.48 5.57 21.22
N PRO A 313 2.72 6.11 21.21
CA PRO A 313 2.94 7.55 21.35
C PRO A 313 2.28 8.38 20.26
N ALA A 314 2.33 7.95 18.99
CA ALA A 314 1.76 8.68 17.86
C ALA A 314 0.22 8.58 17.85
N ILE A 315 -0.34 7.40 18.10
CA ILE A 315 -1.79 7.21 18.19
C ILE A 315 -2.35 8.01 19.37
N TYR A 316 -1.70 7.93 20.54
CA TYR A 316 -2.12 8.71 21.71
C TYR A 316 -2.11 10.22 21.45
N ALA A 317 -1.01 10.73 20.88
CA ALA A 317 -0.87 12.15 20.54
C ALA A 317 -1.94 12.58 19.52
N ARG A 318 -2.23 11.75 18.53
CA ARG A 318 -3.26 12.05 17.53
C ARG A 318 -4.67 12.06 18.14
N CYS A 319 -5.03 11.10 18.97
CA CYS A 319 -6.31 11.10 19.69
C CYS A 319 -6.45 12.34 20.57
N MET A 320 -5.41 12.70 21.33
CA MET A 320 -5.42 13.92 22.14
C MET A 320 -5.56 15.20 21.32
N ALA A 321 -4.97 15.28 20.13
CA ALA A 321 -5.14 16.43 19.22
C ALA A 321 -6.57 16.57 18.70
N GLU A 322 -7.35 15.48 18.66
CA GLU A 322 -8.77 15.45 18.35
C GLU A 322 -9.66 15.59 19.60
N GLY A 323 -9.07 15.80 20.77
CA GLY A 323 -9.80 15.95 22.04
C GLY A 323 -10.22 14.65 22.69
N ILE A 324 -9.65 13.50 22.28
CA ILE A 324 -10.01 12.16 22.77
C ILE A 324 -8.89 11.64 23.68
N ASP A 325 -9.15 11.48 24.97
CA ASP A 325 -8.25 10.75 25.88
C ASP A 325 -8.56 9.25 25.82
N MET A 326 -7.84 8.51 24.99
CA MET A 326 -8.05 7.08 24.79
C MET A 326 -7.86 6.21 26.06
N ALA A 327 -7.34 6.77 27.15
CA ALA A 327 -7.30 6.11 28.45
C ALA A 327 -8.63 6.21 29.22
N ARG A 328 -9.56 7.05 28.79
CA ARG A 328 -10.80 7.36 29.49
C ARG A 328 -12.04 7.32 28.59
N GLU A 329 -11.83 7.50 27.28
CA GLU A 329 -12.88 7.66 26.28
C GLU A 329 -12.70 6.64 25.16
N LEU A 330 -13.81 6.27 24.55
CA LEU A 330 -13.81 5.38 23.39
C LEU A 330 -13.28 6.14 22.17
N ILE A 331 -12.43 5.48 21.37
CA ILE A 331 -11.90 6.05 20.15
C ILE A 331 -12.92 5.83 19.01
N PRO A 332 -13.47 6.89 18.39
CA PRO A 332 -14.34 6.72 17.22
C PRO A 332 -13.52 6.22 16.03
N VAL A 333 -13.97 5.13 15.40
CA VAL A 333 -13.26 4.49 14.29
C VAL A 333 -14.21 4.13 13.15
N VAL A 334 -13.67 4.15 11.93
CA VAL A 334 -14.38 3.81 10.70
C VAL A 334 -13.47 2.91 9.84
N PRO A 335 -14.03 1.96 9.08
CA PRO A 335 -13.26 1.27 8.05
C PRO A 335 -12.72 2.25 7.02
N ALA A 336 -11.50 2.03 6.52
CA ALA A 336 -10.88 2.93 5.57
C ALA A 336 -10.05 2.16 4.53
N GLY A 337 -10.05 2.62 3.27
CA GLY A 337 -9.21 2.09 2.21
C GLY A 337 -7.74 2.11 2.65
N HIS A 338 -7.08 0.95 2.61
CA HIS A 338 -5.79 0.77 3.27
C HIS A 338 -4.70 0.19 2.37
N TYR A 339 -5.04 -0.85 1.59
CA TYR A 339 -4.07 -1.54 0.74
C TYR A 339 -4.77 -2.20 -0.45
N VAL A 340 -4.16 -2.16 -1.64
CA VAL A 340 -4.63 -2.89 -2.81
C VAL A 340 -3.83 -4.18 -3.00
N CYS A 341 -4.52 -5.34 -3.07
CA CYS A 341 -3.88 -6.64 -3.22
C CYS A 341 -3.53 -6.97 -4.68
N GLY A 342 -4.22 -6.33 -5.63
CA GLY A 342 -3.95 -6.39 -7.05
C GLY A 342 -2.90 -5.40 -7.52
N GLY A 343 -2.70 -5.29 -8.83
CA GLY A 343 -1.75 -4.33 -9.41
C GLY A 343 -1.18 -4.75 -10.76
N VAL A 344 -0.05 -4.14 -11.11
CA VAL A 344 0.72 -4.49 -12.31
C VAL A 344 1.28 -5.90 -12.14
N THR A 345 0.85 -6.82 -13.02
CA THR A 345 1.24 -8.23 -12.92
C THR A 345 2.74 -8.41 -13.13
N THR A 346 3.40 -9.08 -12.19
CA THR A 346 4.85 -9.32 -12.23
C THR A 346 5.21 -10.79 -12.03
N ASN A 347 6.41 -11.15 -12.44
CA ASN A 347 7.05 -12.37 -11.99
C ASN A 347 7.84 -12.10 -10.68
N LEU A 348 8.50 -13.13 -10.14
CA LEU A 348 9.26 -13.05 -8.89
C LEU A 348 10.49 -12.13 -8.93
N TYR A 349 10.86 -11.58 -10.07
CA TYR A 349 11.92 -10.59 -10.25
C TYR A 349 11.36 -9.18 -10.50
N GLY A 350 10.05 -8.99 -10.32
CA GLY A 350 9.39 -7.72 -10.59
C GLY A 350 9.16 -7.40 -12.06
N ARG A 351 9.53 -8.28 -13.02
CA ARG A 351 9.34 -8.03 -14.46
C ARG A 351 7.86 -8.06 -14.81
N THR A 352 7.41 -7.03 -15.51
CA THR A 352 6.03 -6.95 -16.00
C THR A 352 5.86 -7.62 -17.38
N SER A 353 4.66 -7.55 -17.93
CA SER A 353 4.38 -7.97 -19.31
C SER A 353 5.02 -7.05 -20.37
N LEU A 354 5.42 -5.83 -20.00
CA LEU A 354 6.07 -4.88 -20.89
C LEU A 354 7.60 -4.95 -20.68
N HIS A 355 8.34 -5.29 -21.73
CA HIS A 355 9.80 -5.34 -21.64
C HIS A 355 10.39 -4.01 -21.18
N GLY A 356 11.42 -4.05 -20.33
CA GLY A 356 12.08 -2.86 -19.80
C GLY A 356 11.32 -2.19 -18.66
N LEU A 357 10.17 -2.76 -18.24
CA LEU A 357 9.37 -2.30 -17.13
C LEU A 357 9.33 -3.36 -16.01
N TRP A 358 9.64 -2.92 -14.80
CA TRP A 358 9.48 -3.66 -13.54
C TRP A 358 8.46 -2.96 -12.65
N ALA A 359 7.88 -3.68 -11.71
CA ALA A 359 7.06 -3.11 -10.65
C ALA A 359 7.34 -3.82 -9.33
N ALA A 360 7.29 -3.07 -8.21
CA ALA A 360 7.53 -3.60 -6.87
C ALA A 360 6.77 -2.80 -5.80
N GLY A 361 6.47 -3.45 -4.68
CA GLY A 361 5.61 -2.91 -3.62
C GLY A 361 4.15 -2.87 -4.04
N GLU A 362 3.35 -2.05 -3.41
CA GLU A 362 1.88 -2.06 -3.53
C GLU A 362 1.35 -1.85 -4.97
N VAL A 363 2.12 -1.20 -5.85
CA VAL A 363 1.75 -1.07 -7.27
C VAL A 363 1.82 -2.40 -8.04
N ALA A 364 2.55 -3.39 -7.52
CA ALA A 364 2.77 -4.67 -8.17
C ALA A 364 1.78 -5.74 -7.71
N ASN A 365 1.29 -6.55 -8.63
CA ASN A 365 0.63 -7.81 -8.33
C ASN A 365 1.63 -8.96 -8.48
N THR A 366 2.28 -9.31 -7.37
CA THR A 366 3.18 -10.46 -7.25
C THR A 366 2.42 -11.78 -7.09
N GLY A 367 1.11 -11.70 -6.90
CA GLY A 367 0.24 -12.79 -6.51
C GLY A 367 0.31 -13.15 -5.01
N LEU A 368 1.19 -12.52 -4.23
CA LEU A 368 1.43 -12.85 -2.82
C LEU A 368 0.17 -12.82 -1.97
N HIS A 369 -0.62 -11.77 -2.12
CA HIS A 369 -1.76 -11.50 -1.24
C HIS A 369 -3.06 -12.20 -1.63
N GLY A 370 -3.20 -12.59 -2.90
CA GLY A 370 -4.46 -13.14 -3.38
C GLY A 370 -5.62 -12.16 -3.17
N SER A 371 -6.67 -12.59 -2.49
CA SER A 371 -7.87 -11.77 -2.25
C SER A 371 -7.82 -10.92 -0.97
N ASN A 372 -6.83 -11.14 -0.09
CA ASN A 372 -6.69 -10.41 1.18
C ASN A 372 -5.25 -10.49 1.70
N ARG A 373 -4.75 -9.41 2.29
CA ARG A 373 -3.37 -9.29 2.76
C ARG A 373 -3.25 -9.61 4.25
N LEU A 374 -2.26 -10.44 4.60
CA LEU A 374 -1.83 -10.64 5.98
C LEU A 374 -1.22 -9.34 6.55
N ALA A 375 -1.48 -9.04 7.82
CA ALA A 375 -0.91 -7.87 8.51
C ALA A 375 0.62 -7.83 8.40
N SER A 376 1.23 -6.65 8.41
CA SER A 376 2.68 -6.39 8.36
C SER A 376 3.47 -7.01 7.20
N THR A 377 2.79 -7.63 6.20
CA THR A 377 3.44 -8.25 5.03
C THR A 377 3.89 -7.21 4.00
N SER A 378 3.18 -6.08 3.88
CA SER A 378 3.41 -5.10 2.80
C SER A 378 4.80 -4.46 2.82
N LEU A 379 5.34 -4.15 4.01
CA LEU A 379 6.70 -3.62 4.12
C LEU A 379 7.73 -4.67 3.68
N LEU A 380 7.55 -5.93 4.10
CA LEU A 380 8.45 -7.00 3.71
C LEU A 380 8.38 -7.29 2.21
N GLU A 381 7.17 -7.30 1.62
CA GLU A 381 6.97 -7.42 0.17
C GLU A 381 7.69 -6.30 -0.57
N GLY A 382 7.46 -5.04 -0.17
CA GLY A 382 8.11 -3.89 -0.78
C GLY A 382 9.63 -3.99 -0.73
N LEU A 383 10.18 -4.42 0.41
CA LEU A 383 11.61 -4.59 0.61
C LEU A 383 12.18 -5.67 -0.31
N VAL A 384 11.63 -6.89 -0.27
CA VAL A 384 12.15 -8.07 -0.98
C VAL A 384 11.98 -7.93 -2.49
N PHE A 385 10.76 -7.64 -2.96
CA PHE A 385 10.52 -7.52 -4.40
C PHE A 385 11.10 -6.23 -4.99
N GLY A 386 11.20 -5.14 -4.20
CA GLY A 386 11.95 -3.95 -4.57
C GLY A 386 13.42 -4.27 -4.80
N TRP A 387 14.06 -4.94 -3.87
CA TRP A 387 15.45 -5.38 -3.98
C TRP A 387 15.67 -6.23 -5.23
N ARG A 388 14.86 -7.25 -5.43
CA ARG A 388 14.95 -8.16 -6.59
C ARG A 388 14.71 -7.43 -7.92
N ALA A 389 13.76 -6.51 -7.97
CA ALA A 389 13.48 -5.72 -9.16
C ALA A 389 14.66 -4.80 -9.51
N GLY A 390 15.28 -4.16 -8.51
CA GLY A 390 16.46 -3.33 -8.69
C GLY A 390 17.67 -4.10 -9.21
N GLU A 391 17.98 -5.26 -8.59
CA GLU A 391 19.08 -6.12 -9.07
C GLU A 391 18.85 -6.62 -10.51
N ASP A 392 17.61 -6.95 -10.85
CA ASP A 392 17.31 -7.48 -12.18
C ASP A 392 17.27 -6.37 -13.25
N ALA A 393 16.76 -5.18 -12.91
CA ALA A 393 16.73 -4.01 -13.78
C ALA A 393 18.16 -3.47 -14.10
N ALA A 394 19.11 -3.66 -13.18
CA ALA A 394 20.52 -3.28 -13.37
C ALA A 394 21.29 -4.22 -14.31
N ARG A 395 20.71 -5.35 -14.72
CA ARG A 395 21.40 -6.25 -15.67
C ARG A 395 21.64 -5.58 -17.00
N PRO A 396 22.79 -5.88 -17.66
CA PRO A 396 23.08 -5.33 -18.97
C PRO A 396 21.94 -5.61 -19.97
N ALA A 397 21.45 -4.56 -20.60
CA ALA A 397 20.43 -4.62 -21.64
C ALA A 397 20.90 -3.79 -22.86
N PRO A 398 20.48 -4.13 -24.08
CA PRO A 398 20.80 -3.34 -25.26
C PRO A 398 20.36 -1.88 -25.08
N VAL A 399 21.24 -0.94 -25.40
CA VAL A 399 20.88 0.47 -25.52
C VAL A 399 20.07 0.60 -26.80
N LEU A 400 18.82 1.05 -26.70
CA LEU A 400 18.03 1.38 -27.88
C LEU A 400 18.52 2.74 -28.40
N ASP A 401 18.87 2.79 -29.70
CA ASP A 401 19.13 4.03 -30.38
C ASP A 401 17.93 4.96 -30.30
N ARG A 402 18.18 6.22 -29.99
CA ARG A 402 17.29 7.38 -29.88
C ARG A 402 15.79 7.07 -30.03
N CYS A 403 15.09 6.98 -28.92
CA CYS A 403 13.65 6.99 -28.90
C CYS A 403 13.14 8.36 -29.41
N LEU A 404 12.41 8.37 -30.51
CA LEU A 404 11.58 9.49 -30.96
C LEU A 404 10.21 9.38 -30.25
N ALA A 405 10.21 9.40 -28.91
CA ALA A 405 8.94 9.48 -28.20
C ALA A 405 8.37 10.89 -28.38
N THR A 406 7.11 10.95 -28.77
CA THR A 406 6.37 12.22 -28.77
C THR A 406 6.21 12.68 -27.33
N LEU A 407 6.61 13.94 -27.08
CA LEU A 407 6.34 14.59 -25.78
C LEU A 407 4.84 14.61 -25.53
N PRO A 408 4.38 14.45 -24.28
CA PRO A 408 3.00 14.73 -23.94
C PRO A 408 2.66 16.17 -24.35
N GLU A 409 1.47 16.40 -24.85
CA GLU A 409 1.08 17.71 -25.39
C GLU A 409 1.10 18.81 -24.32
N ALA A 410 0.77 18.46 -23.06
CA ALA A 410 0.80 19.37 -21.92
C ALA A 410 0.88 18.62 -20.59
N ILE A 411 1.27 19.33 -19.53
CA ILE A 411 1.03 18.92 -18.15
C ILE A 411 -0.48 19.11 -17.88
N PRO A 412 -1.22 18.09 -17.37
CA PRO A 412 -2.63 18.21 -17.10
C PRO A 412 -2.93 19.33 -16.10
N GLU A 413 -4.05 20.03 -16.30
CA GLU A 413 -4.55 20.98 -15.31
C GLU A 413 -5.06 20.25 -14.07
N ASN A 414 -5.03 20.92 -12.91
CA ASN A 414 -5.61 20.37 -11.69
C ASN A 414 -7.14 20.37 -11.81
N ALA A 415 -7.78 19.23 -11.57
CA ALA A 415 -9.22 19.16 -11.46
C ALA A 415 -9.74 19.93 -10.24
N PRO A 416 -10.96 20.48 -10.29
CA PRO A 416 -11.59 21.10 -9.14
C PRO A 416 -11.68 20.14 -7.94
N LYS A 417 -11.57 20.67 -6.72
CA LYS A 417 -11.71 19.86 -5.48
C LYS A 417 -13.03 19.09 -5.42
N GLU A 418 -14.08 19.68 -6.00
CA GLU A 418 -15.40 19.06 -6.09
C GLU A 418 -15.41 17.80 -6.94
N ALA A 419 -14.65 17.76 -8.05
CA ALA A 419 -14.51 16.56 -8.90
C ALA A 419 -13.86 15.40 -8.13
N TRP A 420 -12.77 15.70 -7.40
CA TRP A 420 -12.12 14.73 -6.53
C TRP A 420 -13.04 14.26 -5.40
N ARG A 421 -13.83 15.15 -4.80
CA ARG A 421 -14.81 14.78 -3.77
C ARG A 421 -15.85 13.83 -4.33
N ARG A 422 -16.44 14.16 -5.50
CA ARG A 422 -17.43 13.34 -6.21
C ARG A 422 -16.87 11.94 -6.53
N LEU A 423 -15.62 11.85 -7.02
CA LEU A 423 -14.96 10.57 -7.27
C LEU A 423 -14.78 9.75 -5.99
N ARG A 424 -14.32 10.36 -4.89
CA ARG A 424 -14.11 9.66 -3.62
C ARG A 424 -15.41 9.13 -3.03
N THR A 425 -16.47 9.90 -3.08
CA THR A 425 -17.80 9.48 -2.64
C THR A 425 -18.30 8.32 -3.50
N LEU A 426 -18.16 8.41 -4.83
CA LEU A 426 -18.50 7.34 -5.76
C LEU A 426 -17.77 6.03 -5.42
N MET A 427 -16.46 6.10 -5.22
CA MET A 427 -15.63 4.96 -4.88
C MET A 427 -16.01 4.33 -3.53
N TRP A 428 -16.32 5.19 -2.54
CA TRP A 428 -16.74 4.74 -1.21
C TRP A 428 -18.10 4.03 -1.26
N GLU A 429 -19.10 4.63 -1.90
CA GLU A 429 -20.47 4.13 -1.92
C GLU A 429 -20.66 2.91 -2.84
N LYS A 430 -19.99 2.88 -4.01
CA LYS A 430 -20.26 1.87 -5.06
C LYS A 430 -19.19 0.80 -5.19
N ALA A 431 -17.93 1.11 -4.86
CA ALA A 431 -16.79 0.19 -4.93
C ALA A 431 -16.10 -0.02 -3.57
N GLY A 432 -16.77 0.33 -2.47
CA GLY A 432 -16.28 0.20 -1.10
C GLY A 432 -16.34 -1.23 -0.56
N LEU A 433 -16.64 -1.34 0.75
CA LEU A 433 -16.67 -2.61 1.50
C LEU A 433 -17.73 -3.58 0.98
N VAL A 434 -18.92 -3.08 0.70
CA VAL A 434 -20.08 -3.87 0.30
C VAL A 434 -20.59 -3.37 -1.05
N ARG A 435 -20.73 -4.26 -2.00
CA ARG A 435 -20.99 -3.95 -3.41
C ARG A 435 -22.23 -4.66 -3.92
N THR A 436 -22.84 -4.13 -4.97
CA THR A 436 -23.93 -4.78 -5.73
C THR A 436 -23.68 -4.59 -7.23
N ALA A 437 -24.20 -5.49 -8.06
CA ALA A 437 -24.05 -5.36 -9.52
C ALA A 437 -24.63 -4.04 -10.05
N ASP A 438 -25.77 -3.62 -9.51
CA ASP A 438 -26.42 -2.38 -9.94
C ASP A 438 -25.60 -1.16 -9.52
N GLY A 439 -25.13 -1.10 -8.25
CA GLY A 439 -24.24 -0.04 -7.81
C GLY A 439 -22.94 0.04 -8.62
N LEU A 440 -22.36 -1.11 -9.00
CA LEU A 440 -21.16 -1.14 -9.83
C LEU A 440 -21.44 -0.63 -11.26
N ARG A 441 -22.62 -0.94 -11.86
CA ARG A 441 -23.01 -0.40 -13.19
C ARG A 441 -23.28 1.10 -13.15
N GLU A 442 -23.98 1.58 -12.11
CA GLU A 442 -24.18 3.02 -11.88
C GLU A 442 -22.81 3.72 -11.73
N GLY A 443 -21.88 3.10 -11.00
CA GLY A 443 -20.53 3.61 -10.86
C GLY A 443 -19.78 3.76 -12.18
N LEU A 444 -19.89 2.81 -13.10
CA LEU A 444 -19.30 2.91 -14.43
C LEU A 444 -19.90 4.06 -15.25
N GLN A 445 -21.21 4.28 -15.16
CA GLN A 445 -21.87 5.41 -15.83
C GLN A 445 -21.38 6.75 -15.29
N GLU A 446 -21.16 6.83 -13.97
CA GLU A 446 -20.65 8.03 -13.33
C GLU A 446 -19.17 8.28 -13.70
N VAL A 447 -18.36 7.23 -13.88
CA VAL A 447 -16.99 7.34 -14.42
C VAL A 447 -16.99 7.93 -15.82
N ASP A 448 -17.92 7.49 -16.69
CA ASP A 448 -18.09 8.06 -18.05
C ASP A 448 -18.44 9.56 -17.98
N ALA A 449 -19.35 9.95 -17.09
CA ALA A 449 -19.73 11.34 -16.88
C ALA A 449 -18.56 12.21 -16.36
N LEU A 450 -17.77 11.69 -15.41
CA LEU A 450 -16.58 12.39 -14.92
C LEU A 450 -15.52 12.56 -16.01
N GLU A 451 -15.35 11.57 -16.89
CA GLU A 451 -14.40 11.63 -18.01
C GLU A 451 -14.84 12.68 -19.04
N GLU A 452 -16.14 12.77 -19.35
CA GLU A 452 -16.70 13.79 -20.25
C GLU A 452 -16.59 15.20 -19.68
N GLU A 453 -16.90 15.38 -18.38
CA GLU A 453 -16.94 16.69 -17.74
C GLU A 453 -15.54 17.27 -17.44
N PHE A 454 -14.58 16.42 -17.05
CA PHE A 454 -13.25 16.83 -16.57
C PHE A 454 -12.10 16.36 -17.46
N GLY A 455 -12.38 16.06 -18.75
CA GLY A 455 -11.35 15.70 -19.72
C GLY A 455 -10.18 16.68 -19.74
N GLY A 456 -8.95 16.16 -19.83
CA GLY A 456 -7.72 16.97 -19.85
C GLY A 456 -7.16 17.35 -18.48
N THR A 457 -7.85 17.04 -17.38
CA THR A 457 -7.35 17.28 -16.01
C THR A 457 -6.59 16.10 -15.44
N ASP A 458 -5.92 16.30 -14.30
CA ASP A 458 -5.22 15.26 -13.53
C ASP A 458 -6.17 14.15 -13.06
N LEU A 459 -7.43 14.45 -12.78
CA LEU A 459 -8.47 13.46 -12.43
C LEU A 459 -8.59 12.37 -13.50
N CYS A 460 -8.69 12.78 -14.78
CA CYS A 460 -8.90 11.85 -15.88
C CYS A 460 -7.74 10.86 -16.08
N ARG A 461 -6.55 11.17 -15.56
CA ARG A 461 -5.42 10.23 -15.59
C ARG A 461 -5.65 9.03 -14.66
N GLY A 462 -6.41 9.21 -13.57
CA GLY A 462 -6.78 8.15 -12.62
C GLY A 462 -8.02 7.34 -13.01
N LEU A 463 -8.90 7.88 -13.87
CA LEU A 463 -10.16 7.22 -14.22
C LEU A 463 -10.01 5.81 -14.84
N PRO A 464 -8.98 5.49 -15.66
CA PRO A 464 -8.76 4.12 -16.11
C PRO A 464 -8.57 3.11 -14.99
N VAL A 465 -7.96 3.54 -13.87
CA VAL A 465 -7.79 2.71 -12.66
C VAL A 465 -9.13 2.46 -12.00
N VAL A 466 -9.92 3.53 -11.83
CA VAL A 466 -11.28 3.47 -11.26
C VAL A 466 -12.15 2.54 -12.08
N ARG A 467 -12.18 2.70 -13.40
CA ARG A 467 -12.91 1.83 -14.34
C ARG A 467 -12.50 0.36 -14.18
N THR A 468 -11.19 0.08 -14.10
CA THR A 468 -10.68 -1.28 -13.91
C THR A 468 -11.15 -1.90 -12.59
N ILE A 469 -11.27 -1.09 -11.51
CA ILE A 469 -11.82 -1.55 -10.22
C ILE A 469 -13.29 -1.94 -10.36
N PHE A 470 -14.12 -1.09 -10.97
CA PHE A 470 -15.54 -1.36 -11.17
C PHE A 470 -15.78 -2.57 -12.08
N GLU A 471 -15.08 -2.65 -13.21
CA GLU A 471 -15.19 -3.76 -14.17
C GLU A 471 -14.75 -5.09 -13.52
N GLY A 472 -13.61 -5.09 -12.81
CA GLY A 472 -13.11 -6.25 -12.08
C GLY A 472 -14.09 -6.72 -11.01
N ALA A 473 -14.65 -5.80 -10.22
CA ALA A 473 -15.64 -6.10 -9.19
C ALA A 473 -16.96 -6.62 -9.78
N LEU A 474 -17.37 -6.13 -10.93
CA LEU A 474 -18.56 -6.59 -11.63
C LEU A 474 -18.37 -7.99 -12.25
N ALA A 475 -17.18 -8.26 -12.77
CA ALA A 475 -16.84 -9.53 -13.41
C ALA A 475 -16.64 -10.67 -12.40
N ASP A 476 -16.06 -10.38 -11.21
CA ASP A 476 -15.92 -11.38 -10.16
C ASP A 476 -17.26 -11.59 -9.42
N ARG A 477 -17.81 -12.79 -9.60
CA ARG A 477 -19.10 -13.19 -9.04
C ARG A 477 -18.98 -14.02 -7.78
N ARG A 478 -17.83 -13.97 -7.09
CA ARG A 478 -17.58 -14.68 -5.84
C ARG A 478 -17.20 -13.67 -4.77
N SER A 479 -17.89 -13.73 -3.63
CA SER A 479 -17.49 -12.95 -2.45
C SER A 479 -16.36 -13.67 -1.73
N ARG A 480 -15.18 -13.05 -1.66
CA ARG A 480 -14.00 -13.60 -0.97
C ARG A 480 -13.02 -12.49 -0.57
N GLY A 481 -12.47 -12.60 0.62
CA GLY A 481 -11.50 -11.63 1.15
C GLY A 481 -12.02 -10.19 1.07
N CYS A 482 -11.26 -9.32 0.43
CA CYS A 482 -11.59 -7.90 0.30
C CYS A 482 -12.69 -7.59 -0.72
N HIS A 483 -13.17 -8.56 -1.48
CA HIS A 483 -14.26 -8.39 -2.45
C HIS A 483 -15.53 -9.04 -1.92
N TYR A 484 -16.51 -8.23 -1.53
CA TYR A 484 -17.79 -8.71 -1.02
C TYR A 484 -18.95 -8.08 -1.78
N ARG A 485 -19.86 -8.93 -2.29
CA ARG A 485 -21.07 -8.55 -3.03
C ARG A 485 -22.30 -9.19 -2.40
N LEU A 486 -23.34 -8.38 -2.15
CA LEU A 486 -24.61 -8.85 -1.60
C LEU A 486 -25.43 -9.71 -2.58
N ASP A 487 -25.17 -9.59 -3.86
CA ASP A 487 -25.93 -10.24 -4.95
C ASP A 487 -25.24 -11.50 -5.53
N VAL A 488 -24.23 -12.03 -4.83
CA VAL A 488 -23.53 -13.27 -5.20
C VAL A 488 -23.31 -14.16 -3.98
N GLU A 489 -23.05 -15.46 -4.21
CA GLU A 489 -22.71 -16.39 -3.14
C GLU A 489 -21.36 -16.07 -2.52
N GLU A 490 -21.25 -16.19 -1.20
CA GLU A 490 -19.98 -16.07 -0.48
C GLU A 490 -19.15 -17.36 -0.66
N GLU A 491 -17.89 -17.24 -1.06
CA GLU A 491 -16.96 -18.36 -1.08
C GLU A 491 -16.39 -18.50 0.34
N ILE A 492 -16.86 -19.51 1.08
CA ILE A 492 -16.36 -19.79 2.42
C ILE A 492 -14.89 -20.25 2.28
N ALA A 493 -13.98 -19.53 2.91
CA ALA A 493 -12.58 -19.94 2.96
C ALA A 493 -12.45 -21.30 3.68
N LEU A 494 -11.59 -22.20 3.18
CA LEU A 494 -11.36 -23.52 3.80
C LEU A 494 -10.94 -23.44 5.28
N ALA A 495 -10.43 -22.26 5.72
CA ALA A 495 -10.07 -22.00 7.11
C ALA A 495 -11.30 -21.76 8.03
N ASP A 496 -12.47 -21.49 7.47
CA ASP A 496 -13.71 -21.20 8.22
C ASP A 496 -14.64 -22.43 8.34
N LEU A 497 -14.21 -23.59 7.80
CA LEU A 497 -14.96 -24.83 7.98
C LEU A 497 -14.67 -25.41 9.37
N PRO A 498 -15.71 -25.64 10.22
CA PRO A 498 -15.52 -26.35 11.48
C PRO A 498 -14.99 -27.74 11.16
N GLY A 499 -13.79 -28.04 11.69
CA GLY A 499 -13.12 -29.35 11.58
C GLY A 499 -13.79 -30.45 12.39
#